data_35b0b8f8971c5ef00dcd6f2b535d9cba
#
_entry.id   35b0b8f8971c5ef00dcd6f2b535d9cba
#
_cell.length_a   1.000
_cell.length_b   1.000
_cell.length_c   1.000
_cell.angle_alpha   90.00
_cell.angle_beta   90.00
_cell.angle_gamma   90.00
#
_symmetry.space_group_name_H-M   'P 1'
#
loop_
_entity.id
_entity.type
_entity.pdbx_description
1 polymer ?
#
loop_
_entity_poly.entity_id
_entity_poly.type
_entity_poly.pdbx_seq_one_letter_code
_entity_poly.pdbx_strand_id
1 'polypeptide(L)'
;DSHKFMLPIRLGMANSKGSQDMVVYAFTRTGRVECVNYRTVKVPTDRNIPLFVKQKFGPFYKDLFARAHRREGRNVVFLEYAWNVTPSFGGMKCDPCVGPPPMPREFAEAGVDWGGPNGGGGQVFFTRMHVRYGREKFPQDLVFQVTPNTEHFQARYVLTNPATGDLSCASGQDYLEELYYRRHRELDELNALTGWDITKRQGYLKEVGDRLPPERRNGLPVLSLPLGPGDGGGNGPDGPGTQWPFALGALLFALLLIYRLRNAVSQR
;
A
#
# COMPACT_ATOMS: atom_id res chain seq x y z
N ASP A 1 -0.82 13.62 -29.99
CA ASP A 1 0.02 12.70 -29.22
C ASP A 1 -0.83 11.66 -28.50
N SER A 2 -0.82 10.44 -29.02
CA SER A 2 -1.65 9.32 -28.59
C SER A 2 -1.33 8.73 -27.21
N HIS A 3 -0.40 9.32 -26.46
CA HIS A 3 0.10 8.79 -25.19
C HIS A 3 -0.35 9.57 -23.96
N LYS A 4 -1.17 10.60 -24.14
CA LYS A 4 -1.74 11.41 -23.06
C LYS A 4 -3.24 11.19 -22.93
N PHE A 5 -3.73 11.19 -21.70
CA PHE A 5 -5.17 11.17 -21.41
C PHE A 5 -5.47 12.04 -20.20
N MET A 6 -6.70 12.52 -20.13
CA MET A 6 -7.17 13.39 -19.05
C MET A 6 -8.28 12.70 -18.26
N LEU A 7 -8.26 12.87 -16.94
CA LEU A 7 -9.37 12.48 -16.06
C LEU A 7 -10.00 13.74 -15.46
N PRO A 8 -11.31 13.97 -15.71
CA PRO A 8 -12.00 15.21 -15.34
C PRO A 8 -12.40 15.22 -13.87
N ILE A 9 -11.45 15.35 -12.95
CA ILE A 9 -11.68 15.37 -11.49
C ILE A 9 -12.49 16.58 -11.04
N ARG A 10 -12.42 17.71 -11.77
CA ARG A 10 -13.19 18.91 -11.45
C ARG A 10 -14.69 18.66 -11.55
N LEU A 11 -15.13 17.86 -12.52
CA LEU A 11 -16.52 17.44 -12.63
C LEU A 11 -16.95 16.61 -11.43
N GLY A 12 -16.11 15.67 -10.98
CA GLY A 12 -16.37 14.86 -9.78
C GLY A 12 -16.47 15.70 -8.50
N MET A 13 -15.78 16.85 -8.44
CA MET A 13 -15.85 17.78 -7.32
C MET A 13 -17.08 18.71 -7.34
N ALA A 14 -17.85 18.78 -8.41
CA ALA A 14 -18.98 19.70 -8.53
C ALA A 14 -20.00 19.49 -7.40
N ASN A 15 -20.29 18.24 -7.06
CA ASN A 15 -21.26 17.85 -6.02
C ASN A 15 -20.61 17.33 -4.72
N SER A 16 -19.28 17.45 -4.59
CA SER A 16 -18.54 16.96 -3.42
C SER A 16 -18.46 17.98 -2.32
N LYS A 17 -18.68 17.56 -1.07
CA LYS A 17 -18.50 18.35 0.15
C LYS A 17 -17.16 18.08 0.84
N GLY A 18 -16.09 17.88 0.10
CA GLY A 18 -14.78 17.62 0.69
C GLY A 18 -13.81 16.97 -0.31
N SER A 19 -12.74 16.40 0.20
CA SER A 19 -11.80 15.64 -0.64
C SER A 19 -12.41 14.31 -1.07
N GLN A 20 -12.02 13.87 -2.25
CA GLN A 20 -12.41 12.57 -2.81
C GLN A 20 -11.18 11.73 -3.08
N ASP A 21 -11.33 10.41 -3.02
CA ASP A 21 -10.31 9.46 -3.40
C ASP A 21 -10.65 8.85 -4.76
N MET A 22 -9.63 8.70 -5.60
CA MET A 22 -9.70 8.01 -6.88
C MET A 22 -8.51 7.07 -7.01
N VAL A 23 -8.78 5.86 -7.45
CA VAL A 23 -7.74 4.90 -7.84
C VAL A 23 -7.75 4.76 -9.35
N VAL A 24 -6.58 4.99 -9.96
CA VAL A 24 -6.38 4.88 -11.40
C VAL A 24 -5.65 3.58 -11.69
N TYR A 25 -6.21 2.77 -12.58
CA TYR A 25 -5.61 1.57 -13.12
C TYR A 25 -5.32 1.78 -14.59
N ALA A 26 -4.09 1.57 -15.02
CA ALA A 26 -3.70 1.75 -16.40
C ALA A 26 -2.87 0.56 -16.89
N PHE A 27 -3.22 0.06 -18.08
CA PHE A 27 -2.41 -0.92 -18.80
C PHE A 27 -1.79 -0.25 -20.02
N THR A 28 -0.53 -0.52 -20.26
CA THR A 28 0.22 0.08 -21.38
C THR A 28 1.14 -0.95 -22.04
N ARG A 29 1.62 -0.61 -23.24
CA ARG A 29 2.54 -1.46 -24.02
C ARG A 29 4.02 -1.26 -23.66
N THR A 30 4.38 -0.11 -23.08
CA THR A 30 5.79 0.32 -23.02
C THR A 30 6.33 0.54 -21.62
N GLY A 31 5.55 1.12 -20.69
CA GLY A 31 6.00 1.42 -19.36
C GLY A 31 4.93 2.10 -18.52
N ARG A 32 5.28 2.60 -17.37
CA ARG A 32 4.31 3.12 -16.41
C ARG A 32 3.69 4.44 -16.86
N VAL A 33 2.47 4.68 -16.37
CA VAL A 33 1.79 5.97 -16.49
C VAL A 33 2.23 6.89 -15.35
N GLU A 34 2.44 8.18 -15.68
CA GLU A 34 2.75 9.22 -14.70
C GLU A 34 1.84 10.43 -14.92
N CYS A 35 1.57 11.18 -13.86
CA CYS A 35 0.83 12.44 -13.97
C CYS A 35 1.75 13.55 -14.48
N VAL A 36 1.25 14.36 -15.41
CA VAL A 36 2.05 15.41 -16.08
C VAL A 36 1.98 16.73 -15.34
N ASN A 37 0.78 17.07 -14.83
CA ASN A 37 0.53 18.38 -14.23
C ASN A 37 0.52 18.36 -12.69
N TYR A 38 0.66 17.19 -12.09
CA TYR A 38 0.91 17.02 -10.65
C TYR A 38 2.04 16.03 -10.43
N ARG A 39 2.77 16.22 -9.35
CA ARG A 39 3.91 15.38 -9.01
C ARG A 39 3.44 13.95 -8.69
N THR A 40 4.03 12.97 -9.36
CA THR A 40 3.86 11.55 -9.01
C THR A 40 4.90 11.16 -7.97
N VAL A 41 4.47 10.63 -6.84
CA VAL A 41 5.32 10.19 -5.73
C VAL A 41 5.02 8.74 -5.36
N LYS A 42 6.04 8.00 -4.95
CA LYS A 42 5.85 6.64 -4.44
C LYS A 42 5.24 6.71 -3.03
N VAL A 43 4.23 5.87 -2.76
CA VAL A 43 3.74 5.70 -1.39
C VAL A 43 4.86 5.13 -0.51
N PRO A 44 4.95 5.48 0.80
CA PRO A 44 5.95 4.90 1.69
C PRO A 44 5.90 3.36 1.68
N THR A 45 7.05 2.71 1.54
CA THR A 45 7.17 1.26 1.32
C THR A 45 8.42 0.69 1.98
N ASP A 46 8.60 -0.64 1.93
CA ASP A 46 9.77 -1.38 2.39
C ASP A 46 10.11 -1.13 3.88
N ARG A 47 9.06 -1.03 4.71
CA ARG A 47 9.21 -0.82 6.15
C ARG A 47 8.82 -2.06 6.93
N ASN A 48 9.60 -2.33 8.00
CA ASN A 48 9.25 -3.37 8.96
C ASN A 48 8.18 -2.83 9.90
N ILE A 49 7.08 -3.54 10.01
CA ILE A 49 5.94 -3.13 10.84
C ILE A 49 5.51 -4.28 11.75
N PRO A 50 4.87 -3.98 12.90
CA PRO A 50 4.46 -5.00 13.84
C PRO A 50 3.52 -6.05 13.24
N LEU A 51 3.71 -7.31 13.60
CA LEU A 51 2.93 -8.44 13.08
C LEU A 51 1.41 -8.27 13.26
N PHE A 52 0.95 -7.62 14.33
CA PHE A 52 -0.48 -7.37 14.57
C PHE A 52 -1.14 -6.47 13.50
N VAL A 53 -0.35 -5.72 12.74
CA VAL A 53 -0.86 -4.89 11.63
C VAL A 53 -1.47 -5.75 10.53
N LYS A 54 -1.07 -7.02 10.40
CA LYS A 54 -1.69 -7.97 9.46
C LYS A 54 -3.22 -8.00 9.59
N GLN A 55 -3.73 -7.99 10.82
CA GLN A 55 -5.17 -8.01 11.09
C GLN A 55 -5.83 -6.62 11.00
N LYS A 56 -5.03 -5.55 10.97
CA LYS A 56 -5.47 -4.16 10.94
C LYS A 56 -4.96 -3.41 9.71
N PHE A 57 -4.71 -4.13 8.62
CA PHE A 57 -4.07 -3.56 7.44
C PHE A 57 -4.89 -2.41 6.81
N GLY A 58 -6.21 -2.53 6.76
CA GLY A 58 -7.09 -1.47 6.24
C GLY A 58 -6.93 -0.14 6.99
N PRO A 59 -7.15 -0.08 8.32
CA PRO A 59 -6.88 1.09 9.14
C PRO A 59 -5.44 1.60 9.03
N PHE A 60 -4.45 0.70 9.04
CA PHE A 60 -3.04 1.05 8.87
C PHE A 60 -2.80 1.80 7.56
N TYR A 61 -3.25 1.23 6.44
CA TYR A 61 -3.04 1.85 5.13
C TYR A 61 -3.77 3.20 4.99
N LYS A 62 -4.98 3.30 5.52
CA LYS A 62 -5.75 4.54 5.56
C LYS A 62 -4.97 5.67 6.24
N ASP A 63 -4.43 5.40 7.42
CA ASP A 63 -3.74 6.42 8.23
C ASP A 63 -2.35 6.73 7.66
N LEU A 64 -1.64 5.72 7.14
CA LEU A 64 -0.40 5.89 6.38
C LEU A 64 -0.62 6.82 5.18
N PHE A 65 -1.62 6.52 4.36
CA PHE A 65 -1.92 7.34 3.18
C PHE A 65 -2.29 8.77 3.57
N ALA A 66 -3.14 8.93 4.57
CA ALA A 66 -3.54 10.26 5.05
C ALA A 66 -2.34 11.07 5.56
N ARG A 67 -1.40 10.41 6.26
CA ARG A 67 -0.18 11.06 6.75
C ARG A 67 0.79 11.41 5.62
N ALA A 68 1.03 10.47 4.69
CA ALA A 68 1.85 10.71 3.51
C ALA A 68 1.28 11.86 2.66
N HIS A 69 -0.03 11.86 2.41
CA HIS A 69 -0.72 12.90 1.68
C HIS A 69 -0.56 14.29 2.31
N ARG A 70 -0.64 14.40 3.66
CA ARG A 70 -0.37 15.68 4.35
C ARG A 70 1.08 16.12 4.19
N ARG A 71 2.06 15.21 4.36
CA ARG A 71 3.50 15.50 4.25
C ARG A 71 3.90 15.95 2.84
N GLU A 72 3.25 15.41 1.82
CA GLU A 72 3.51 15.75 0.42
C GLU A 72 2.76 17.00 -0.07
N GLY A 73 2.11 17.76 0.83
CA GLY A 73 1.44 19.03 0.49
C GLY A 73 0.02 18.88 -0.07
N ARG A 74 -0.54 17.67 -0.10
CA ARG A 74 -1.92 17.35 -0.52
C ARG A 74 -2.24 17.59 -2.00
N ASN A 75 -1.22 17.71 -2.84
CA ASN A 75 -1.35 17.98 -4.29
C ASN A 75 -0.49 17.03 -5.13
N VAL A 76 -0.45 15.78 -4.76
CA VAL A 76 0.34 14.75 -5.44
C VAL A 76 -0.52 13.56 -5.85
N VAL A 77 -0.03 12.81 -6.82
CA VAL A 77 -0.54 11.51 -7.23
C VAL A 77 0.38 10.43 -6.66
N PHE A 78 -0.17 9.52 -5.87
CA PHE A 78 0.62 8.44 -5.30
C PHE A 78 0.71 7.24 -6.25
N LEU A 79 1.93 6.81 -6.55
CA LEU A 79 2.19 5.53 -7.20
C LEU A 79 2.15 4.43 -6.13
N GLU A 80 1.29 3.43 -6.31
CA GLU A 80 1.16 2.28 -5.42
C GLU A 80 1.74 1.00 -6.02
N TYR A 81 1.67 0.88 -7.34
CA TYR A 81 2.14 -0.28 -8.07
C TYR A 81 2.51 0.08 -9.51
N ALA A 82 3.63 -0.45 -10.00
CA ALA A 82 4.06 -0.39 -11.38
C ALA A 82 4.85 -1.66 -11.71
N TRP A 83 4.35 -2.49 -12.63
CA TRP A 83 4.96 -3.79 -12.89
C TRP A 83 4.66 -4.29 -14.31
N ASN A 84 5.61 -5.03 -14.86
CA ASN A 84 5.36 -5.82 -16.06
C ASN A 84 4.57 -7.07 -15.69
N VAL A 85 3.32 -7.13 -16.13
CA VAL A 85 2.39 -8.23 -15.86
C VAL A 85 2.13 -9.08 -17.10
N THR A 86 2.99 -9.01 -18.09
CA THR A 86 2.89 -9.78 -19.33
C THR A 86 2.75 -11.27 -19.01
N PRO A 87 1.73 -11.96 -19.53
CA PRO A 87 1.58 -13.38 -19.34
C PRO A 87 2.77 -14.14 -19.91
N SER A 88 3.37 -15.01 -19.13
CA SER A 88 4.41 -15.92 -19.61
C SER A 88 4.02 -17.36 -19.36
N PHE A 89 4.27 -18.24 -20.32
CA PHE A 89 4.00 -19.68 -20.19
C PHE A 89 4.85 -20.37 -19.09
N GLY A 90 5.93 -19.74 -18.63
CA GLY A 90 6.79 -20.25 -17.56
C GLY A 90 6.32 -19.96 -16.14
N GLY A 91 5.15 -19.35 -16.00
CA GLY A 91 4.66 -18.84 -14.72
C GLY A 91 5.35 -17.54 -14.34
N MET A 92 4.58 -16.52 -14.00
CA MET A 92 5.12 -15.29 -13.43
C MET A 92 5.50 -15.59 -11.98
N LYS A 93 6.78 -15.48 -11.65
CA LYS A 93 7.21 -15.44 -10.26
C LYS A 93 6.85 -14.06 -9.73
N CYS A 94 5.72 -13.98 -9.05
CA CYS A 94 5.38 -12.76 -8.37
C CYS A 94 5.60 -12.93 -6.86
N ASP A 95 6.36 -12.00 -6.29
CA ASP A 95 6.59 -11.92 -4.86
C ASP A 95 6.12 -10.52 -4.40
N PRO A 96 5.10 -10.39 -3.58
CA PRO A 96 4.15 -11.42 -3.14
C PRO A 96 2.88 -11.44 -4.01
N CYS A 97 2.57 -12.56 -4.63
CA CYS A 97 1.29 -12.74 -5.31
C CYS A 97 0.23 -13.34 -4.40
N VAL A 98 -0.92 -12.70 -4.33
CA VAL A 98 -2.08 -13.15 -3.55
C VAL A 98 -2.94 -14.14 -4.34
N GLY A 99 -2.58 -14.41 -5.58
CA GLY A 99 -3.32 -15.31 -6.47
C GLY A 99 -2.52 -15.66 -7.74
N PRO A 100 -3.08 -16.47 -8.62
CA PRO A 100 -2.44 -16.76 -9.90
C PRO A 100 -2.30 -15.49 -10.73
N PRO A 101 -1.26 -15.38 -11.57
CA PRO A 101 -1.10 -14.24 -12.47
C PRO A 101 -2.31 -14.13 -13.41
N PRO A 102 -2.63 -12.92 -13.88
CA PRO A 102 -3.74 -12.70 -14.81
C PRO A 102 -3.55 -13.54 -16.09
N MET A 103 -4.64 -14.15 -16.52
CA MET A 103 -4.68 -14.94 -17.74
C MET A 103 -4.92 -14.04 -18.97
N PRO A 104 -4.53 -14.44 -20.17
CA PRO A 104 -4.79 -13.67 -21.40
C PRO A 104 -6.25 -13.27 -21.58
N ARG A 105 -7.19 -14.14 -21.20
CA ARG A 105 -8.62 -13.84 -21.25
C ARG A 105 -9.02 -12.70 -20.31
N GLU A 106 -8.46 -12.67 -19.10
CA GLU A 106 -8.74 -11.63 -18.10
C GLU A 106 -8.22 -10.26 -18.57
N PHE A 107 -7.08 -10.24 -19.29
CA PHE A 107 -6.58 -9.04 -19.93
C PHE A 107 -7.50 -8.57 -21.07
N ALA A 108 -7.99 -9.48 -21.90
CA ALA A 108 -8.93 -9.15 -22.97
C ALA A 108 -10.25 -8.57 -22.41
N GLU A 109 -10.76 -9.15 -21.33
CA GLU A 109 -11.93 -8.64 -20.60
C GLU A 109 -11.69 -7.24 -20.00
N ALA A 110 -10.43 -6.90 -19.66
CA ALA A 110 -10.00 -5.58 -19.21
C ALA A 110 -9.68 -4.60 -20.37
N GLY A 111 -9.93 -5.00 -21.61
CA GLY A 111 -9.65 -4.17 -22.79
C GLY A 111 -8.19 -4.20 -23.27
N VAL A 112 -7.38 -5.13 -22.78
CA VAL A 112 -5.99 -5.33 -23.19
C VAL A 112 -5.96 -6.38 -24.32
N ASP A 113 -6.09 -5.95 -25.55
CA ASP A 113 -6.18 -6.80 -26.74
C ASP A 113 -4.82 -7.26 -27.29
N TRP A 114 -3.73 -6.70 -26.80
CA TRP A 114 -2.36 -6.96 -27.26
C TRP A 114 -1.57 -7.94 -26.40
N GLY A 115 -2.05 -8.32 -25.23
CA GLY A 115 -1.31 -9.10 -24.20
C GLY A 115 -1.53 -10.60 -24.23
N GLY A 116 -2.10 -11.17 -25.29
CA GLY A 116 -2.45 -12.59 -25.35
C GLY A 116 -1.84 -13.33 -26.54
N PRO A 117 -1.98 -14.68 -26.57
CA PRO A 117 -1.45 -15.51 -27.65
C PRO A 117 -2.00 -15.12 -29.03
N ASN A 118 -3.19 -14.51 -29.09
CA ASN A 118 -3.81 -14.03 -30.32
C ASN A 118 -3.56 -12.52 -30.59
N GLY A 119 -2.95 -11.81 -29.62
CA GLY A 119 -2.71 -10.35 -29.68
C GLY A 119 -1.26 -9.96 -29.98
N GLY A 120 -0.48 -10.82 -30.59
CA GLY A 120 0.90 -10.52 -30.99
C GLY A 120 1.94 -10.51 -29.88
N GLY A 121 1.62 -10.96 -28.67
CA GLY A 121 2.59 -11.14 -27.58
C GLY A 121 3.25 -9.86 -27.04
N GLY A 122 2.58 -8.73 -27.12
CA GLY A 122 3.09 -7.45 -26.64
C GLY A 122 3.21 -7.39 -25.12
N GLN A 123 4.15 -6.56 -24.66
CA GLN A 123 4.31 -6.29 -23.23
C GLN A 123 3.04 -5.68 -22.64
N VAL A 124 2.70 -6.11 -21.42
CA VAL A 124 1.63 -5.51 -20.62
C VAL A 124 2.25 -4.94 -19.36
N PHE A 125 2.30 -3.63 -19.27
CA PHE A 125 2.77 -2.93 -18.08
C PHE A 125 1.56 -2.36 -17.34
N PHE A 126 1.44 -2.68 -16.06
CA PHE A 126 0.34 -2.25 -15.20
C PHE A 126 0.80 -1.17 -14.25
N THR A 127 0.03 -0.07 -14.17
CA THR A 127 0.26 1.03 -13.23
C THR A 127 -0.99 1.23 -12.38
N ARG A 128 -0.81 1.29 -11.05
CA ARG A 128 -1.85 1.69 -10.11
C ARG A 128 -1.41 2.95 -9.38
N MET A 129 -2.30 3.96 -9.41
CA MET A 129 -2.10 5.22 -8.72
C MET A 129 -3.29 5.54 -7.83
N HIS A 130 -3.05 6.24 -6.72
CA HIS A 130 -4.06 6.71 -5.79
C HIS A 130 -3.96 8.23 -5.64
N VAL A 131 -5.08 8.91 -5.82
CA VAL A 131 -5.17 10.38 -5.73
C VAL A 131 -6.25 10.73 -4.72
N ARG A 132 -5.90 11.54 -3.72
CA ARG A 132 -6.89 12.23 -2.89
C ARG A 132 -6.90 13.68 -3.30
N TYR A 133 -8.00 14.14 -3.86
CA TYR A 133 -8.10 15.46 -4.45
C TYR A 133 -9.23 16.29 -3.82
N GLY A 134 -9.05 17.60 -3.83
CA GLY A 134 -10.01 18.59 -3.37
C GLY A 134 -9.81 19.91 -4.10
N ARG A 135 -10.81 20.79 -4.08
CA ARG A 135 -10.86 22.02 -4.90
C ARG A 135 -9.64 22.92 -4.74
N GLU A 136 -9.15 23.08 -3.50
CA GLU A 136 -8.05 24.00 -3.20
C GLU A 136 -6.69 23.51 -3.73
N LYS A 137 -6.48 22.20 -3.74
CA LYS A 137 -5.18 21.59 -4.04
C LYS A 137 -5.08 21.04 -5.47
N PHE A 138 -6.22 20.88 -6.14
CA PHE A 138 -6.32 20.38 -7.50
C PHE A 138 -7.16 21.33 -8.38
N PRO A 139 -6.63 22.51 -8.75
CA PRO A 139 -7.33 23.48 -9.59
C PRO A 139 -7.53 23.02 -11.03
N GLN A 140 -6.79 22.01 -11.49
CA GLN A 140 -6.84 21.47 -12.83
C GLN A 140 -7.25 20.00 -12.82
N ASP A 141 -7.80 19.53 -13.93
CA ASP A 141 -8.03 18.12 -14.18
C ASP A 141 -6.70 17.35 -14.27
N LEU A 142 -6.72 16.05 -13.97
CA LEU A 142 -5.52 15.24 -14.03
C LEU A 142 -5.15 14.93 -15.49
N VAL A 143 -3.92 15.20 -15.86
CA VAL A 143 -3.37 14.81 -17.15
C VAL A 143 -2.30 13.73 -16.92
N PHE A 144 -2.47 12.59 -17.57
CA PHE A 144 -1.56 11.46 -17.49
C PHE A 144 -0.86 11.25 -18.83
N GLN A 145 0.34 10.69 -18.74
CA GLN A 145 1.14 10.30 -19.90
C GLN A 145 1.75 8.91 -19.69
N VAL A 146 1.74 8.12 -20.75
CA VAL A 146 2.54 6.89 -20.82
C VAL A 146 4.01 7.28 -20.95
N THR A 147 4.86 6.71 -20.10
CA THR A 147 6.31 6.94 -20.12
C THR A 147 7.05 5.66 -20.53
N PRO A 148 8.30 5.76 -21.01
CA PRO A 148 9.14 4.58 -21.25
C PRO A 148 9.73 3.99 -19.95
N ASN A 149 9.33 4.49 -18.81
CA ASN A 149 9.84 4.04 -17.51
C ASN A 149 9.28 2.66 -17.17
N THR A 150 10.14 1.66 -17.13
CA THR A 150 9.82 0.27 -16.79
C THR A 150 10.29 -0.13 -15.39
N GLU A 151 10.67 0.83 -14.55
CA GLU A 151 11.04 0.55 -13.15
C GLU A 151 9.88 -0.12 -12.43
N HIS A 152 10.14 -1.29 -11.88
CA HIS A 152 9.17 -2.01 -11.06
C HIS A 152 9.03 -1.34 -9.70
N PHE A 153 7.81 -1.16 -9.27
CA PHE A 153 7.48 -0.63 -7.95
C PHE A 153 6.26 -1.34 -7.38
N GLN A 154 6.34 -1.70 -6.12
CA GLN A 154 5.22 -2.24 -5.36
C GLN A 154 5.28 -1.71 -3.93
N ALA A 155 4.20 -1.11 -3.47
CA ALA A 155 4.05 -0.77 -2.06
C ALA A 155 3.92 -2.06 -1.24
N ARG A 156 4.88 -2.30 -0.35
CA ARG A 156 4.93 -3.50 0.49
C ARG A 156 5.47 -3.19 1.88
N TYR A 157 5.10 -4.03 2.83
CA TYR A 157 5.50 -3.91 4.23
C TYR A 157 5.94 -5.27 4.74
N VAL A 158 7.01 -5.29 5.53
CA VAL A 158 7.62 -6.53 6.03
C VAL A 158 7.00 -6.86 7.39
N LEU A 159 6.44 -8.05 7.50
CA LEU A 159 5.87 -8.64 8.70
C LEU A 159 6.69 -9.89 9.05
N THR A 160 7.44 -9.84 10.15
CA THR A 160 8.32 -10.95 10.53
C THR A 160 7.70 -11.74 11.68
N ASN A 161 7.45 -13.04 11.45
CA ASN A 161 7.06 -13.94 12.53
C ASN A 161 8.25 -14.20 13.47
N PRO A 162 8.05 -14.15 14.80
CA PRO A 162 9.09 -14.54 15.75
C PRO A 162 9.30 -16.05 15.73
N ALA A 163 10.51 -16.49 16.11
CA ALA A 163 10.77 -17.89 16.37
C ALA A 163 9.93 -18.38 17.57
N THR A 164 9.49 -19.62 17.46
CA THR A 164 8.72 -20.32 18.50
C THR A 164 9.55 -21.44 19.12
N GLY A 165 9.12 -21.92 20.28
CA GLY A 165 9.78 -23.01 20.99
C GLY A 165 10.50 -22.56 22.26
N ASP A 166 11.35 -23.46 22.78
CA ASP A 166 12.17 -23.18 23.96
C ASP A 166 13.38 -22.30 23.57
N LEU A 167 13.43 -21.11 24.12
CA LEU A 167 14.48 -20.11 23.92
C LEU A 167 15.23 -19.84 25.22
N SER A 168 15.31 -20.82 26.14
CA SER A 168 15.99 -20.69 27.44
C SER A 168 17.52 -20.77 27.34
N CYS A 169 18.07 -21.34 26.26
CA CYS A 169 19.51 -21.39 26.03
C CYS A 169 20.12 -20.00 25.74
N ALA A 170 21.44 -19.86 25.87
CA ALA A 170 22.13 -18.59 25.68
C ALA A 170 21.80 -17.90 24.36
N SER A 171 21.91 -18.62 23.26
CA SER A 171 21.54 -18.09 21.93
C SER A 171 20.04 -17.74 21.80
N GLY A 172 19.17 -18.47 22.50
CA GLY A 172 17.74 -18.16 22.58
C GLY A 172 17.48 -16.85 23.33
N GLN A 173 18.22 -16.59 24.38
CA GLN A 173 18.16 -15.32 25.12
C GLN A 173 18.72 -14.15 24.31
N ASP A 174 19.81 -14.35 23.56
CA ASP A 174 20.33 -13.34 22.62
C ASP A 174 19.30 -12.99 21.56
N TYR A 175 18.64 -14.00 20.99
CA TYR A 175 17.55 -13.80 20.03
C TYR A 175 16.37 -13.03 20.63
N LEU A 176 15.96 -13.31 21.88
CA LEU A 176 14.85 -12.59 22.54
C LEU A 176 15.20 -11.12 22.75
N GLU A 177 16.43 -10.82 23.11
CA GLU A 177 16.91 -9.46 23.25
C GLU A 177 16.88 -8.71 21.89
N GLU A 178 17.40 -9.35 20.83
CA GLU A 178 17.34 -8.81 19.48
C GLU A 178 15.89 -8.63 19.00
N LEU A 179 15.00 -9.59 19.30
CA LEU A 179 13.57 -9.51 19.01
C LEU A 179 12.92 -8.32 19.72
N TYR A 180 13.29 -8.03 20.95
CA TYR A 180 12.80 -6.86 21.69
C TYR A 180 13.17 -5.56 20.98
N TYR A 181 14.45 -5.38 20.58
CA TYR A 181 14.90 -4.21 19.85
C TYR A 181 14.24 -4.11 18.45
N ARG A 182 14.04 -5.23 17.78
CA ARG A 182 13.32 -5.26 16.50
C ARG A 182 11.88 -4.78 16.69
N ARG A 183 11.14 -5.31 17.66
CA ARG A 183 9.76 -4.89 17.95
C ARG A 183 9.66 -3.42 18.33
N HIS A 184 10.66 -2.90 19.01
CA HIS A 184 10.74 -1.47 19.32
C HIS A 184 10.83 -0.65 18.03
N ARG A 185 11.79 -0.98 17.16
CA ARG A 185 11.92 -0.32 15.85
C ARG A 185 10.67 -0.44 14.98
N GLU A 186 10.01 -1.59 14.98
CA GLU A 186 8.74 -1.80 14.26
C GLU A 186 7.63 -0.85 14.76
N LEU A 187 7.56 -0.59 16.06
CA LEU A 187 6.62 0.36 16.65
C LEU A 187 6.97 1.80 16.29
N ASP A 188 8.25 2.17 16.31
CA ASP A 188 8.69 3.50 15.89
C ASP A 188 8.36 3.77 14.40
N GLU A 189 8.60 2.78 13.54
CA GLU A 189 8.21 2.85 12.12
C GLU A 189 6.69 2.96 11.96
N LEU A 190 5.92 2.21 12.74
CA LEU A 190 4.46 2.30 12.73
C LEU A 190 3.97 3.70 13.09
N ASN A 191 4.53 4.30 14.14
CA ASN A 191 4.23 5.69 14.50
C ASN A 191 4.66 6.65 13.40
N ALA A 192 5.85 6.51 12.85
CA ALA A 192 6.37 7.37 11.78
C ALA A 192 5.49 7.31 10.52
N LEU A 193 4.94 6.15 10.19
CA LEU A 193 4.10 5.93 9.02
C LEU A 193 2.66 6.43 9.22
N THR A 194 2.06 6.17 10.39
CA THR A 194 0.63 6.36 10.63
C THR A 194 0.30 7.49 11.59
N GLY A 195 1.21 7.80 12.51
CA GLY A 195 0.95 8.66 13.67
C GLY A 195 0.23 7.96 14.81
N TRP A 196 0.13 6.63 14.78
CA TRP A 196 -0.51 5.90 15.86
C TRP A 196 0.27 6.03 17.18
N ASP A 197 -0.46 6.18 18.27
CA ASP A 197 0.11 6.22 19.62
C ASP A 197 0.64 4.84 20.01
N ILE A 198 1.95 4.70 19.96
CA ILE A 198 2.66 3.45 20.27
C ILE A 198 2.74 3.18 21.77
N THR A 199 2.56 4.19 22.65
CA THR A 199 2.59 4.00 24.10
C THR A 199 1.47 3.05 24.57
N LYS A 200 0.36 2.99 23.83
CA LYS A 200 -0.73 2.02 24.03
C LYS A 200 -0.39 0.59 23.59
N ARG A 201 0.80 0.38 23.04
CA ARG A 201 1.28 -0.93 22.52
C ARG A 201 2.39 -1.55 23.36
N GLN A 202 2.57 -1.11 24.58
CA GLN A 202 3.57 -1.68 25.51
C GLN A 202 3.46 -3.20 25.66
N GLY A 203 2.24 -3.76 25.60
CA GLY A 203 2.02 -5.21 25.63
C GLY A 203 2.77 -5.99 24.54
N TYR A 204 3.01 -5.36 23.36
CA TYR A 204 3.77 -5.98 22.27
C TYR A 204 5.26 -6.17 22.62
N LEU A 205 5.84 -5.24 23.37
CA LEU A 205 7.20 -5.36 23.89
C LEU A 205 7.26 -6.24 25.14
N LYS A 206 6.29 -6.09 26.05
CA LYS A 206 6.22 -6.83 27.30
C LYS A 206 6.20 -8.34 27.07
N GLU A 207 5.47 -8.82 26.07
CA GLU A 207 5.42 -10.24 25.69
C GLU A 207 6.82 -10.86 25.51
N VAL A 208 7.77 -10.12 24.95
CA VAL A 208 9.16 -10.55 24.78
C VAL A 208 9.98 -10.27 26.02
N GLY A 209 9.84 -9.08 26.59
CA GLY A 209 10.58 -8.66 27.79
C GLY A 209 10.37 -9.60 28.98
N ASP A 210 9.15 -10.12 29.15
CA ASP A 210 8.83 -11.07 30.25
C ASP A 210 9.53 -12.43 30.11
N ARG A 211 10.00 -12.77 28.90
CA ARG A 211 10.77 -14.00 28.62
C ARG A 211 12.27 -13.83 28.85
N LEU A 212 12.75 -12.59 29.00
CA LEU A 212 14.15 -12.29 29.30
C LEU A 212 14.42 -12.35 30.80
N PRO A 213 15.60 -12.83 31.22
CA PRO A 213 16.01 -12.79 32.62
C PRO A 213 16.18 -11.34 33.10
N PRO A 214 16.02 -11.07 34.41
CA PRO A 214 16.05 -9.71 34.96
C PRO A 214 17.30 -8.91 34.60
N GLU A 215 18.46 -9.54 34.52
CA GLU A 215 19.75 -8.91 34.20
C GLU A 215 19.75 -8.32 32.79
N ARG A 216 19.10 -8.98 31.82
CA ARG A 216 19.00 -8.52 30.45
C ARG A 216 17.84 -7.53 30.24
N ARG A 217 16.83 -7.57 31.11
CA ARG A 217 15.65 -6.68 31.03
C ARG A 217 15.95 -5.26 31.45
N ASN A 218 16.84 -5.06 32.43
CA ASN A 218 17.10 -3.77 33.09
C ASN A 218 17.70 -2.69 32.15
N GLY A 219 18.25 -3.05 30.99
CA GLY A 219 18.85 -2.13 30.03
C GLY A 219 17.98 -1.86 28.80
N LEU A 220 16.77 -2.43 28.72
CA LEU A 220 15.96 -2.33 27.51
C LEU A 220 15.29 -0.95 27.37
N PRO A 221 15.19 -0.42 26.14
CA PRO A 221 14.53 0.86 25.89
C PRO A 221 13.03 0.79 26.17
N VAL A 222 12.48 1.86 26.73
CA VAL A 222 11.03 2.03 26.96
C VAL A 222 10.43 2.81 25.80
N LEU A 223 9.16 2.52 25.46
CA LEU A 223 8.43 3.31 24.47
C LEU A 223 8.22 4.73 24.96
N SER A 224 8.72 5.68 24.20
CA SER A 224 8.40 7.09 24.31
C SER A 224 7.88 7.59 22.97
N LEU A 225 6.92 8.51 22.98
CA LEU A 225 6.56 9.19 21.74
C LEU A 225 7.77 10.02 21.30
N PRO A 226 8.24 9.88 20.06
CA PRO A 226 9.25 10.80 19.54
C PRO A 226 8.68 12.21 19.63
N LEU A 227 9.43 13.14 20.22
CA LEU A 227 9.15 14.56 20.18
C LEU A 227 9.22 14.98 18.71
N GLY A 228 8.07 14.90 18.01
CA GLY A 228 7.98 15.33 16.64
C GLY A 228 8.25 16.84 16.54
N PRO A 229 8.84 17.35 15.45
CA PRO A 229 8.72 18.76 15.12
C PRO A 229 7.24 19.08 15.09
N GLY A 230 6.80 20.04 15.92
CA GLY A 230 5.39 20.32 16.16
C GLY A 230 4.63 20.52 14.85
N ASP A 231 3.81 19.55 14.51
CA ASP A 231 2.73 19.75 13.55
C ASP A 231 1.74 20.68 14.23
N GLY A 232 1.78 21.96 13.86
CA GLY A 232 0.85 22.97 14.37
C GLY A 232 -0.57 22.44 14.25
N GLY A 233 -1.20 22.19 15.39
CA GLY A 233 -2.53 21.64 15.48
C GLY A 233 -3.55 22.56 14.82
N GLY A 234 -4.06 22.13 13.68
CA GLY A 234 -5.30 22.59 13.12
C GLY A 234 -6.40 21.59 13.54
N ASN A 235 -7.11 21.88 14.64
CA ASN A 235 -8.37 21.24 14.95
C ASN A 235 -9.39 21.64 13.87
N GLY A 236 -9.54 20.81 12.85
CA GLY A 236 -10.71 20.86 11.98
C GLY A 236 -11.73 19.84 12.47
N PRO A 237 -13.04 20.18 12.52
CA PRO A 237 -14.06 19.27 13.01
C PRO A 237 -14.15 18.05 12.12
N ASP A 238 -14.07 16.89 12.75
CA ASP A 238 -14.38 15.61 12.14
C ASP A 238 -15.83 15.61 11.66
N GLY A 239 -16.02 15.77 10.36
CA GLY A 239 -17.33 15.57 9.74
C GLY A 239 -17.73 14.09 9.77
N PRO A 240 -19.05 13.78 9.81
CA PRO A 240 -19.54 12.42 9.97
C PRO A 240 -19.09 11.53 8.80
N GLY A 241 -18.64 10.35 9.20
CA GLY A 241 -17.99 9.34 8.40
C GLY A 241 -18.51 9.13 6.99
N THR A 242 -17.70 9.48 6.02
CA THR A 242 -17.82 8.94 4.68
C THR A 242 -17.44 7.46 4.73
N GLN A 243 -18.40 6.61 4.47
CA GLN A 243 -18.17 5.18 4.27
C GLN A 243 -17.20 5.02 3.10
N TRP A 244 -16.03 4.47 3.39
CA TRP A 244 -15.03 4.14 2.40
C TRP A 244 -15.51 2.96 1.55
N PRO A 245 -15.61 3.07 0.23
CA PRO A 245 -15.60 1.89 -0.59
C PRO A 245 -14.18 1.30 -0.48
N PHE A 246 -14.10 0.11 0.04
CA PHE A 246 -12.90 -0.66 0.32
C PHE A 246 -11.98 -0.77 -0.91
N ALA A 247 -11.07 0.17 -1.11
CA ALA A 247 -10.18 0.19 -2.27
C ALA A 247 -9.11 -0.92 -2.20
N LEU A 248 -8.76 -1.42 -1.01
CA LEU A 248 -7.98 -2.65 -0.85
C LEU A 248 -8.84 -3.91 -1.05
N GLY A 249 -10.14 -3.82 -0.73
CA GLY A 249 -11.13 -4.82 -1.11
C GLY A 249 -11.34 -4.90 -2.61
N ALA A 250 -11.10 -3.83 -3.38
CA ALA A 250 -11.38 -3.87 -4.82
C ALA A 250 -10.41 -4.75 -5.61
N LEU A 251 -9.12 -4.86 -5.22
CA LEU A 251 -8.22 -5.84 -5.84
C LEU A 251 -8.54 -7.26 -5.34
N LEU A 252 -8.82 -7.43 -4.05
CA LEU A 252 -9.34 -8.68 -3.50
C LEU A 252 -10.77 -8.95 -3.99
N PHE A 253 -11.62 -7.92 -4.18
CA PHE A 253 -12.98 -8.08 -4.68
C PHE A 253 -13.02 -8.30 -6.19
N ALA A 254 -12.17 -7.67 -6.98
CA ALA A 254 -12.02 -7.98 -8.39
C ALA A 254 -11.48 -9.41 -8.59
N LEU A 255 -10.48 -9.81 -7.81
CA LEU A 255 -9.96 -11.18 -7.82
C LEU A 255 -10.95 -12.19 -7.24
N LEU A 256 -11.75 -11.84 -6.22
CA LEU A 256 -12.83 -12.68 -5.68
C LEU A 256 -14.07 -12.71 -6.59
N LEU A 257 -14.39 -11.63 -7.30
CA LEU A 257 -15.47 -11.61 -8.29
C LEU A 257 -15.09 -12.47 -9.51
N ILE A 258 -13.85 -12.36 -9.97
CA ILE A 258 -13.28 -13.21 -11.02
C ILE A 258 -13.24 -14.68 -10.55
N TYR A 259 -12.88 -14.94 -9.32
CA TYR A 259 -12.89 -16.29 -8.73
C TYR A 259 -14.31 -16.86 -8.59
N ARG A 260 -15.31 -16.09 -8.16
CA ARG A 260 -16.71 -16.53 -8.07
C ARG A 260 -17.37 -16.72 -9.43
N LEU A 261 -17.10 -15.85 -10.40
CA LEU A 261 -17.57 -16.02 -11.77
C LEU A 261 -16.98 -17.29 -12.41
N ARG A 262 -15.71 -17.58 -12.15
CA ARG A 262 -15.05 -18.80 -12.63
C ARG A 262 -15.65 -20.08 -12.06
N ASN A 263 -16.03 -20.10 -10.79
CA ASN A 263 -16.68 -21.27 -10.17
C ASN A 263 -18.16 -21.44 -10.59
N ALA A 264 -18.84 -20.36 -10.95
CA ALA A 264 -20.22 -20.41 -11.46
C ALA A 264 -20.30 -20.93 -12.90
N VAL A 265 -19.24 -20.72 -13.71
CA VAL A 265 -19.17 -21.24 -15.11
C VAL A 265 -18.70 -22.69 -15.16
N SER A 266 -17.99 -23.19 -14.12
CA SER A 266 -17.54 -24.59 -14.05
C SER A 266 -18.61 -25.59 -13.56
N GLN A 267 -19.81 -25.11 -13.20
CA GLN A 267 -20.94 -25.95 -12.76
C GLN A 267 -22.12 -25.94 -13.74
N ARG A 268 -21.88 -25.56 -15.00
CA ARG A 268 -22.87 -25.72 -16.07
C ARG A 268 -22.31 -26.54 -17.22
#